data_6235ee713b82a28c6f7fb51147a5cb11
#
_entry.id   6235ee713b82a28c6f7fb51147a5cb11
#
_cell.length_a   1.000
_cell.length_b   1.000
_cell.length_c   1.000
_cell.angle_alpha   90.00
_cell.angle_beta   90.00
_cell.angle_gamma   90.00
#
_symmetry.space_group_name_H-M   'P 1'
#
loop_
_entity.id
_entity.type
_entity.pdbx_description
1 polymer ?
#
loop_
_entity_poly.entity_id
_entity_poly.type
_entity_poly.pdbx_seq_one_letter_code
_entity_poly.pdbx_strand_id
1 'polypeptide(L)'
;YTAYNFGKSSRTSVGTAAAQGGRRAYYVPVGGSIPASGSVTLSPANPGPLSYFANAAASTPFHGSLAGIPGNFAWDGTNATFTRDASGDAVSVPVAVPFICDPVTTGAITGGIPAGTSFPLHPECINIFWMGRNNISQSMQVLSDTIGVVEYLKSLGQKVIILPDFNSSVEPRGSAGYANVMLSNSMIKKKYPELWCEIDGVDMRENFVNNYNPAYSQDVSDFGNDIPPTSLKYDGLHPSQSKETSNAPEYALQAGADVNAEFIYQKFQLLGWV
;
A
#
# COMPACT_ATOMS: atom_id res chain seq x y z
N TYR A 1 13.77 -6.14 15.98
CA TYR A 1 12.44 -5.87 15.41
C TYR A 1 12.17 -6.85 14.27
N THR A 2 10.92 -7.29 14.13
CA THR A 2 10.50 -8.12 13.01
C THR A 2 9.71 -7.25 12.03
N ALA A 3 10.15 -7.20 10.78
CA ALA A 3 9.47 -6.45 9.72
C ALA A 3 8.62 -7.40 8.86
N TYR A 4 7.44 -6.96 8.48
CA TYR A 4 6.53 -7.70 7.62
C TYR A 4 6.16 -6.84 6.42
N ASN A 5 6.27 -7.41 5.23
CA ASN A 5 5.96 -6.71 3.98
C ASN A 5 4.57 -7.11 3.47
N PHE A 6 3.64 -6.17 3.49
CA PHE A 6 2.28 -6.29 2.94
C PHE A 6 2.13 -5.59 1.59
N GLY A 7 3.22 -5.07 1.05
CA GLY A 7 3.25 -4.44 -0.25
C GLY A 7 2.84 -5.41 -1.36
N LYS A 8 2.02 -4.94 -2.27
CA LYS A 8 1.58 -5.69 -3.44
C LYS A 8 1.85 -4.89 -4.69
N SER A 9 2.62 -5.48 -5.61
CA SER A 9 2.93 -4.86 -6.90
C SER A 9 1.64 -4.44 -7.62
N SER A 10 1.70 -3.31 -8.32
CA SER A 10 0.62 -2.74 -9.13
C SER A 10 -0.69 -2.42 -8.40
N ARG A 11 -0.72 -2.46 -7.06
CA ARG A 11 -1.93 -2.14 -6.31
C ARG A 11 -2.14 -0.63 -6.24
N THR A 12 -3.38 -0.20 -6.52
CA THR A 12 -3.81 1.18 -6.31
C THR A 12 -4.04 1.48 -4.84
N SER A 13 -4.15 2.77 -4.47
CA SER A 13 -4.51 3.18 -3.10
C SER A 13 -5.83 2.58 -2.64
N VAL A 14 -6.81 2.50 -3.53
CA VAL A 14 -8.12 1.86 -3.26
C VAL A 14 -7.96 0.40 -2.83
N GLY A 15 -7.19 -0.38 -3.59
CA GLY A 15 -6.93 -1.78 -3.28
C GLY A 15 -6.16 -1.96 -1.98
N THR A 16 -5.21 -1.07 -1.70
CA THR A 16 -4.45 -1.07 -0.45
C THR A 16 -5.35 -0.74 0.74
N ALA A 17 -6.15 0.31 0.65
CA ALA A 17 -7.07 0.73 1.71
C ALA A 17 -8.16 -0.33 1.98
N ALA A 18 -8.65 -1.01 0.94
CA ALA A 18 -9.60 -2.10 1.11
C ALA A 18 -8.99 -3.30 1.82
N ALA A 19 -7.78 -3.71 1.44
CA ALA A 19 -7.07 -4.82 2.07
C ALA A 19 -6.69 -4.53 3.53
N GLN A 20 -6.47 -3.27 3.88
CA GLN A 20 -6.15 -2.82 5.24
C GLN A 20 -7.39 -2.62 6.13
N GLY A 21 -8.60 -2.65 5.55
CA GLY A 21 -9.84 -2.37 6.29
C GLY A 21 -10.23 -0.90 6.38
N GLY A 22 -9.39 0.01 5.92
CA GLY A 22 -9.66 1.47 5.91
C GLY A 22 -10.71 1.89 4.89
N ARG A 23 -11.00 1.05 3.92
CA ARG A 23 -12.07 1.24 2.94
C ARG A 23 -12.89 -0.02 2.80
N ARG A 24 -14.17 0.07 3.07
CA ARG A 24 -15.07 -1.09 2.96
C ARG A 24 -15.55 -1.25 1.52
N ALA A 25 -15.40 -2.45 0.98
CA ALA A 25 -16.00 -2.87 -0.28
C ALA A 25 -17.31 -3.62 0.02
N TYR A 26 -18.39 -3.24 -0.64
CA TYR A 26 -19.72 -3.79 -0.40
C TYR A 26 -20.13 -4.73 -1.53
N TYR A 27 -20.72 -5.85 -1.18
CA TYR A 27 -21.13 -6.88 -2.12
C TYR A 27 -22.51 -7.45 -1.79
N VAL A 28 -23.17 -7.93 -2.84
CA VAL A 28 -24.39 -8.74 -2.73
C VAL A 28 -24.08 -10.12 -3.29
N PRO A 29 -24.32 -11.20 -2.56
CA PRO A 29 -24.27 -12.55 -3.11
C PRO A 29 -25.29 -12.70 -4.25
N VAL A 30 -24.89 -13.26 -5.39
CA VAL A 30 -25.82 -13.57 -6.48
C VAL A 30 -26.86 -14.55 -5.95
N GLY A 31 -28.13 -14.22 -6.16
CA GLY A 31 -29.25 -14.97 -5.54
C GLY A 31 -29.61 -14.51 -4.12
N GLY A 32 -28.97 -13.48 -3.59
CA GLY A 32 -29.35 -12.84 -2.32
C GLY A 32 -29.07 -13.67 -1.07
N SER A 33 -28.22 -14.70 -1.16
CA SER A 33 -27.88 -15.52 0.01
C SER A 33 -26.48 -16.11 -0.09
N ILE A 34 -25.85 -16.31 1.07
CA ILE A 34 -24.65 -17.15 1.21
C ILE A 34 -25.14 -18.58 1.45
N PRO A 35 -24.72 -19.57 0.63
CA PRO A 35 -25.20 -20.94 0.75
C PRO A 35 -24.70 -21.61 2.05
N ALA A 36 -25.34 -22.73 2.40
CA ALA A 36 -24.98 -23.52 3.57
C ALA A 36 -23.55 -24.06 3.53
N SER A 37 -22.98 -24.22 2.35
CA SER A 37 -21.58 -24.62 2.12
C SER A 37 -21.09 -24.17 0.76
N GLY A 38 -19.77 -24.13 0.59
CA GLY A 38 -19.13 -23.81 -0.69
C GLY A 38 -19.08 -22.30 -0.98
N SER A 39 -19.10 -21.96 -2.26
CA SER A 39 -18.86 -20.62 -2.77
C SER A 39 -20.11 -19.98 -3.34
N VAL A 40 -20.12 -18.64 -3.34
CA VAL A 40 -21.13 -17.84 -4.03
C VAL A 40 -20.45 -16.72 -4.81
N THR A 41 -20.95 -16.44 -6.01
CA THR A 41 -20.52 -15.27 -6.79
C THR A 41 -21.05 -14.01 -6.14
N LEU A 42 -20.24 -12.95 -6.13
CA LEU A 42 -20.57 -11.65 -5.58
C LEU A 42 -20.78 -10.62 -6.68
N SER A 43 -21.81 -9.82 -6.52
CA SER A 43 -21.98 -8.59 -7.30
C SER A 43 -21.51 -7.40 -6.48
N PRO A 44 -20.75 -6.46 -7.09
CA PRO A 44 -20.36 -5.23 -6.39
C PRO A 44 -21.60 -4.38 -6.20
N ALA A 45 -21.73 -3.82 -5.01
CA ALA A 45 -22.63 -2.72 -4.78
C ALA A 45 -21.81 -1.49 -4.46
N ASN A 46 -22.13 -0.45 -5.16
CA ASN A 46 -21.55 0.87 -5.17
C ASN A 46 -20.63 1.27 -4.00
N PRO A 47 -19.63 2.09 -4.30
CA PRO A 47 -19.00 2.43 -5.57
C PRO A 47 -17.69 1.70 -5.73
N GLY A 48 -17.63 0.49 -5.50
CA GLY A 48 -16.40 -0.18 -5.57
C GLY A 48 -16.39 -1.14 -6.74
N PRO A 49 -15.51 -0.95 -7.70
CA PRO A 49 -15.23 -2.02 -8.61
C PRO A 49 -14.84 -3.25 -7.81
N LEU A 50 -15.23 -4.42 -8.28
CA LEU A 50 -14.70 -5.72 -7.86
C LEU A 50 -13.17 -5.69 -7.74
N SER A 51 -12.56 -4.76 -8.48
CA SER A 51 -11.13 -4.50 -8.52
C SER A 51 -10.50 -3.95 -7.21
N TYR A 52 -11.23 -3.69 -6.15
CA TYR A 52 -10.58 -3.30 -4.88
C TYR A 52 -9.61 -4.35 -4.37
N PHE A 53 -9.97 -5.59 -4.57
CA PHE A 53 -9.11 -6.73 -4.23
C PHE A 53 -8.44 -7.33 -5.47
N ALA A 54 -8.92 -6.96 -6.67
CA ALA A 54 -8.41 -7.44 -7.93
C ALA A 54 -7.20 -6.63 -8.32
N ASN A 55 -6.09 -7.14 -8.10
CA ASN A 55 -4.90 -6.67 -8.70
C ASN A 55 -4.08 -7.87 -9.09
N ALA A 56 -3.03 -7.72 -9.84
CA ALA A 56 -2.18 -8.71 -10.47
C ALA A 56 -1.99 -10.07 -9.75
N ALA A 57 -2.55 -10.23 -8.57
CA ALA A 57 -2.61 -11.46 -7.82
C ALA A 57 -4.04 -11.94 -7.61
N ALA A 58 -4.78 -11.97 -8.68
CA ALA A 58 -6.13 -12.52 -8.75
C ALA A 58 -6.28 -13.90 -8.08
N SER A 59 -5.20 -14.66 -7.99
CA SER A 59 -5.17 -15.99 -7.41
C SER A 59 -5.02 -16.04 -5.88
N THR A 60 -4.84 -14.91 -5.21
CA THR A 60 -4.62 -14.92 -3.76
C THR A 60 -5.89 -14.45 -3.05
N PRO A 61 -6.63 -15.34 -2.40
CA PRO A 61 -7.84 -14.98 -1.68
C PRO A 61 -7.51 -14.13 -0.45
N PHE A 62 -8.43 -13.22 -0.11
CA PHE A 62 -8.42 -12.51 1.16
C PHE A 62 -9.33 -13.20 2.14
N HIS A 63 -8.84 -13.52 3.33
CA HIS A 63 -9.67 -14.00 4.42
C HIS A 63 -10.37 -12.83 5.13
N GLY A 64 -11.59 -13.08 5.60
CA GLY A 64 -12.38 -12.08 6.28
C GLY A 64 -13.80 -12.57 6.55
N SER A 65 -14.75 -11.65 6.58
CA SER A 65 -16.15 -12.01 6.77
C SER A 65 -17.09 -11.24 5.84
N LEU A 66 -18.16 -11.90 5.43
CA LEU A 66 -19.28 -11.33 4.68
C LEU A 66 -20.58 -11.62 5.44
N ALA A 67 -21.34 -10.60 5.81
CA ALA A 67 -22.53 -10.73 6.65
C ALA A 67 -22.28 -11.53 7.96
N GLY A 68 -21.10 -11.39 8.55
CA GLY A 68 -20.70 -12.11 9.76
C GLY A 68 -20.26 -13.56 9.55
N ILE A 69 -20.30 -14.07 8.31
CA ILE A 69 -19.83 -15.41 7.97
C ILE A 69 -18.35 -15.35 7.63
N PRO A 70 -17.46 -16.06 8.33
CA PRO A 70 -16.06 -16.16 8.00
C PRO A 70 -15.84 -16.88 6.67
N GLY A 71 -14.82 -16.42 5.91
CA GLY A 71 -14.52 -17.02 4.62
C GLY A 71 -13.52 -16.25 3.79
N ASN A 72 -13.33 -16.71 2.58
CA ASN A 72 -12.35 -16.20 1.66
C ASN A 72 -13.01 -15.45 0.50
N PHE A 73 -12.58 -14.23 0.26
CA PHE A 73 -12.88 -13.48 -0.95
C PHE A 73 -11.82 -13.79 -2.00
N ALA A 74 -12.22 -14.17 -3.19
CA ALA A 74 -11.35 -14.39 -4.33
C ALA A 74 -11.82 -13.58 -5.55
N TRP A 75 -10.87 -13.22 -6.41
CA TRP A 75 -11.11 -12.54 -7.69
C TRP A 75 -10.34 -13.26 -8.78
N ASP A 76 -11.02 -13.70 -9.84
CA ASP A 76 -10.45 -14.44 -10.97
C ASP A 76 -10.08 -13.55 -12.18
N GLY A 77 -10.21 -12.25 -12.05
CA GLY A 77 -10.03 -11.28 -13.13
C GLY A 77 -11.36 -10.81 -13.74
N THR A 78 -12.46 -11.51 -13.46
CA THR A 78 -13.79 -11.21 -13.99
C THR A 78 -14.85 -11.22 -12.90
N ASN A 79 -14.82 -12.25 -12.03
CA ASN A 79 -15.81 -12.47 -10.99
C ASN A 79 -15.19 -12.42 -9.59
N ALA A 80 -15.92 -11.83 -8.67
CA ALA A 80 -15.66 -12.00 -7.25
C ALA A 80 -16.43 -13.21 -6.73
N THR A 81 -15.80 -13.98 -5.86
CA THR A 81 -16.43 -15.10 -5.17
C THR A 81 -16.15 -15.00 -3.68
N PHE A 82 -17.11 -15.45 -2.90
CA PHE A 82 -16.95 -15.67 -1.46
C PHE A 82 -17.14 -17.14 -1.17
N THR A 83 -16.17 -17.74 -0.49
CA THR A 83 -16.20 -19.15 -0.05
C THR A 83 -16.16 -19.15 1.46
N ARG A 84 -17.23 -19.63 2.09
CA ARG A 84 -17.26 -19.74 3.56
C ARG A 84 -16.31 -20.83 4.06
N ASP A 85 -15.76 -20.65 5.26
CA ASP A 85 -14.77 -21.56 5.84
C ASP A 85 -15.40 -22.88 6.31
N ALA A 86 -16.58 -22.82 6.87
CA ALA A 86 -17.27 -23.96 7.43
C ALA A 86 -18.73 -24.02 6.97
N SER A 87 -19.27 -25.23 6.81
CA SER A 87 -20.68 -25.42 6.55
C SER A 87 -21.54 -24.96 7.73
N GLY A 88 -22.74 -24.48 7.44
CA GLY A 88 -23.72 -24.00 8.42
C GLY A 88 -25.02 -23.64 7.71
N ASP A 89 -25.94 -22.98 8.37
CA ASP A 89 -27.18 -22.53 7.74
C ASP A 89 -26.92 -21.54 6.60
N ALA A 90 -27.77 -21.57 5.58
CA ALA A 90 -27.76 -20.54 4.55
C ALA A 90 -28.14 -19.18 5.14
N VAL A 91 -27.44 -18.12 4.75
CA VAL A 91 -27.67 -16.78 5.29
C VAL A 91 -28.23 -15.86 4.21
N SER A 92 -29.40 -15.30 4.45
CA SER A 92 -30.03 -14.34 3.55
C SER A 92 -29.28 -13.01 3.59
N VAL A 93 -28.87 -12.53 2.42
CA VAL A 93 -28.15 -11.24 2.24
C VAL A 93 -28.73 -10.52 1.02
N PRO A 94 -29.98 -10.02 1.12
CA PRO A 94 -30.68 -9.40 -0.01
C PRO A 94 -30.19 -7.99 -0.34
N VAL A 95 -29.38 -7.39 0.53
CA VAL A 95 -28.80 -6.05 0.36
C VAL A 95 -27.28 -6.10 0.43
N ALA A 96 -26.64 -5.06 -0.07
CA ALA A 96 -25.20 -4.97 -0.03
C ALA A 96 -24.66 -4.91 1.40
N VAL A 97 -23.69 -5.77 1.69
CA VAL A 97 -22.97 -5.81 2.96
C VAL A 97 -21.47 -5.66 2.73
N PRO A 98 -20.73 -5.09 3.68
CA PRO A 98 -19.28 -4.99 3.54
C PRO A 98 -18.62 -6.37 3.65
N PHE A 99 -17.63 -6.62 2.79
CA PHE A 99 -16.61 -7.61 3.11
C PHE A 99 -15.61 -6.96 4.07
N ILE A 100 -15.47 -7.55 5.23
CA ILE A 100 -14.53 -7.10 6.27
C ILE A 100 -13.33 -8.01 6.18
N CYS A 101 -12.25 -7.49 5.59
CA CYS A 101 -10.99 -8.22 5.50
C CYS A 101 -10.39 -8.35 6.91
N ASP A 102 -9.91 -9.53 7.25
CA ASP A 102 -9.13 -9.69 8.46
C ASP A 102 -7.88 -8.81 8.39
N PRO A 103 -7.47 -8.22 9.50
CA PRO A 103 -6.33 -7.29 9.52
C PRO A 103 -5.05 -7.88 8.96
N VAL A 104 -4.95 -9.20 8.95
CA VAL A 104 -3.85 -9.96 8.38
C VAL A 104 -4.36 -11.19 7.67
N THR A 105 -4.28 -11.17 6.37
CA THR A 105 -4.52 -12.37 5.57
C THR A 105 -3.20 -13.08 5.34
N THR A 106 -3.01 -14.18 6.01
CA THR A 106 -1.81 -15.02 5.95
C THR A 106 -1.55 -15.65 4.58
N GLY A 107 -2.53 -15.61 3.67
CA GLY A 107 -2.42 -16.18 2.32
C GLY A 107 -2.02 -15.20 1.22
N ALA A 108 -2.07 -13.89 1.45
CA ALA A 108 -1.91 -12.88 0.41
C ALA A 108 -0.48 -12.33 0.27
N ILE A 109 0.47 -12.82 1.06
CA ILE A 109 1.78 -12.21 1.19
C ILE A 109 2.84 -13.18 0.70
N THR A 110 3.34 -12.93 -0.49
CA THR A 110 4.60 -13.48 -0.95
C THR A 110 5.72 -12.78 -0.19
N GLY A 111 6.22 -13.39 0.88
CA GLY A 111 7.34 -12.84 1.61
C GLY A 111 7.30 -13.06 3.12
N GLY A 112 7.09 -14.28 3.57
CA GLY A 112 7.65 -14.69 4.85
C GLY A 112 6.78 -14.60 6.09
N ILE A 113 5.47 -14.37 6.02
CA ILE A 113 4.64 -14.63 7.19
C ILE A 113 4.19 -16.10 7.15
N PRO A 114 4.50 -16.90 8.16
CA PRO A 114 4.04 -18.29 8.21
C PRO A 114 2.53 -18.38 8.14
N ALA A 115 2.01 -19.33 7.36
CA ALA A 115 0.59 -19.64 7.36
C ALA A 115 0.12 -19.94 8.79
N GLY A 116 -1.00 -19.35 9.18
CA GLY A 116 -1.55 -19.51 10.54
C GLY A 116 -1.05 -18.49 11.57
N THR A 117 -0.18 -17.55 11.20
CA THR A 117 0.15 -16.44 12.08
C THR A 117 -1.02 -15.46 12.08
N SER A 118 -1.85 -15.50 13.11
CA SER A 118 -2.75 -14.39 13.41
C SER A 118 -1.89 -13.24 13.92
N PHE A 119 -1.90 -12.12 13.24
CA PHE A 119 -1.41 -10.89 13.79
C PHE A 119 -2.53 -10.30 14.62
N PRO A 120 -2.45 -10.32 15.95
CA PRO A 120 -3.12 -9.26 16.64
C PRO A 120 -2.47 -7.98 16.14
N LEU A 121 -3.26 -7.02 15.70
CA LEU A 121 -2.79 -5.66 15.52
C LEU A 121 -2.32 -5.18 16.90
N HIS A 122 -1.06 -5.48 17.19
CA HIS A 122 -0.51 -5.13 18.50
C HIS A 122 -0.40 -3.60 18.53
N PRO A 123 -0.81 -2.93 19.61
CA PRO A 123 -0.73 -1.46 19.71
C PRO A 123 0.66 -0.90 19.46
N GLU A 124 1.70 -1.72 19.66
CA GLU A 124 3.09 -1.34 19.42
C GLU A 124 3.58 -1.52 17.98
N CYS A 125 2.75 -2.08 17.09
CA CYS A 125 3.13 -2.19 15.69
C CYS A 125 3.22 -0.79 15.06
N ILE A 126 4.30 -0.57 14.30
CA ILE A 126 4.46 0.61 13.47
C ILE A 126 4.02 0.25 12.06
N ASN A 127 3.01 0.95 11.56
CA ASN A 127 2.51 0.79 10.21
C ASN A 127 3.14 1.82 9.29
N ILE A 128 3.86 1.36 8.29
CA ILE A 128 4.50 2.19 7.27
C ILE A 128 3.65 2.14 6.01
N PHE A 129 3.12 3.29 5.58
CA PHE A 129 2.32 3.41 4.37
C PHE A 129 3.09 4.08 3.25
N TRP A 130 3.19 3.36 2.14
CA TRP A 130 3.70 3.86 0.88
C TRP A 130 2.73 3.39 -0.21
N MET A 131 1.76 4.22 -0.54
CA MET A 131 0.68 3.84 -1.46
C MET A 131 0.18 5.05 -2.26
N GLY A 132 -0.30 4.78 -3.47
CA GLY A 132 -0.87 5.83 -4.33
C GLY A 132 -0.19 5.91 -5.68
N ARG A 133 1.03 5.45 -5.78
CA ARG A 133 1.85 5.59 -6.99
C ARG A 133 1.14 5.06 -8.27
N ASN A 134 0.43 3.95 -8.18
CA ASN A 134 -0.23 3.33 -9.34
C ASN A 134 -1.50 4.05 -9.81
N ASN A 135 -2.02 4.98 -9.02
CA ASN A 135 -3.14 5.86 -9.40
C ASN A 135 -2.88 7.32 -9.01
N ILE A 136 -1.64 7.77 -9.08
CA ILE A 136 -1.17 9.08 -8.62
C ILE A 136 -1.89 10.25 -9.30
N SER A 137 -2.37 10.09 -10.54
CA SER A 137 -3.19 11.08 -11.23
C SER A 137 -4.56 11.30 -10.60
N GLN A 138 -4.97 10.42 -9.68
CA GLN A 138 -6.23 10.50 -8.94
C GLN A 138 -5.96 11.00 -7.51
N SER A 139 -5.28 12.12 -7.34
CA SER A 139 -4.77 12.62 -6.04
C SER A 139 -5.85 12.71 -4.96
N MET A 140 -7.08 13.12 -5.31
CA MET A 140 -8.20 13.15 -4.36
C MET A 140 -8.61 11.75 -3.89
N GLN A 141 -8.55 10.75 -4.78
CA GLN A 141 -8.80 9.36 -4.43
C GLN A 141 -7.71 8.83 -3.51
N VAL A 142 -6.44 9.09 -3.84
CA VAL A 142 -5.29 8.71 -3.02
C VAL A 142 -5.40 9.31 -1.61
N LEU A 143 -5.74 10.60 -1.51
CA LEU A 143 -5.98 11.25 -0.23
C LEU A 143 -7.14 10.59 0.54
N SER A 144 -8.28 10.36 -0.11
CA SER A 144 -9.44 9.72 0.53
C SER A 144 -9.13 8.33 1.07
N ASP A 145 -8.38 7.54 0.30
CA ASP A 145 -7.95 6.19 0.69
C ASP A 145 -6.95 6.24 1.85
N THR A 146 -6.01 7.20 1.81
CA THR A 146 -5.06 7.43 2.91
C THR A 146 -5.78 7.82 4.20
N ILE A 147 -6.76 8.70 4.12
CA ILE A 147 -7.60 9.06 5.28
C ILE A 147 -8.28 7.80 5.84
N GLY A 148 -8.92 7.01 5.00
CA GLY A 148 -9.58 5.77 5.43
C GLY A 148 -8.64 4.83 6.18
N VAL A 149 -7.44 4.60 5.65
CA VAL A 149 -6.43 3.74 6.26
C VAL A 149 -5.94 4.31 7.60
N VAL A 150 -5.56 5.59 7.63
CA VAL A 150 -5.01 6.23 8.82
C VAL A 150 -6.04 6.26 9.95
N GLU A 151 -7.27 6.71 9.66
CA GLU A 151 -8.31 6.78 10.71
C GLU A 151 -8.69 5.38 11.22
N TYR A 152 -8.72 4.37 10.36
CA TYR A 152 -8.95 2.99 10.78
C TYR A 152 -7.86 2.51 11.74
N LEU A 153 -6.57 2.69 11.41
CA LEU A 153 -5.48 2.24 12.25
C LEU A 153 -5.36 3.05 13.55
N LYS A 154 -5.59 4.36 13.49
CA LYS A 154 -5.65 5.21 14.69
C LYS A 154 -6.76 4.76 15.64
N SER A 155 -7.92 4.33 15.11
CA SER A 155 -9.01 3.78 15.93
C SER A 155 -8.63 2.48 16.66
N LEU A 156 -7.61 1.78 16.16
CA LEU A 156 -7.04 0.57 16.77
C LEU A 156 -5.82 0.86 17.68
N GLY A 157 -5.50 2.13 17.91
CA GLY A 157 -4.35 2.53 18.72
C GLY A 157 -2.99 2.30 18.05
N GLN A 158 -2.95 2.12 16.73
CA GLN A 158 -1.73 1.79 16.00
C GLN A 158 -0.88 3.02 15.71
N LYS A 159 0.45 2.85 15.75
CA LYS A 159 1.40 3.83 15.23
C LYS A 159 1.41 3.80 13.71
N VAL A 160 1.39 4.98 13.08
CA VAL A 160 1.32 5.11 11.61
C VAL A 160 2.34 6.12 11.14
N ILE A 161 3.06 5.81 10.07
CA ILE A 161 3.87 6.77 9.32
C ILE A 161 3.52 6.68 7.83
N ILE A 162 3.52 7.82 7.16
CA ILE A 162 3.18 7.93 5.74
C ILE A 162 4.43 8.37 4.98
N LEU A 163 4.80 7.59 3.97
CA LEU A 163 5.92 7.90 3.11
C LEU A 163 5.48 8.69 1.88
N PRO A 164 6.28 9.68 1.43
CA PRO A 164 6.02 10.38 0.16
C PRO A 164 6.18 9.44 -1.03
N ASP A 165 5.33 9.63 -2.04
CA ASP A 165 5.51 8.99 -3.34
C ASP A 165 6.67 9.65 -4.11
N PHE A 166 7.37 8.84 -4.90
CA PHE A 166 8.47 9.27 -5.77
C PHE A 166 7.96 9.48 -7.20
N ASN A 167 8.52 10.48 -7.89
CA ASN A 167 8.38 10.58 -9.34
C ASN A 167 9.37 9.64 -10.03
N SER A 168 9.02 9.19 -11.21
CA SER A 168 9.86 8.29 -12.02
C SER A 168 10.89 9.06 -12.86
N SER A 169 11.80 8.31 -13.50
CA SER A 169 12.81 8.86 -14.41
C SER A 169 12.22 9.65 -15.58
N VAL A 170 11.00 9.34 -15.98
CA VAL A 170 10.30 10.03 -17.08
C VAL A 170 9.36 11.13 -16.60
N GLU A 171 9.45 11.50 -15.33
CA GLU A 171 8.63 12.53 -14.70
C GLU A 171 9.51 13.64 -14.09
N PRO A 172 10.27 14.39 -14.90
CA PRO A 172 11.08 15.49 -14.43
C PRO A 172 10.20 16.64 -13.94
N ARG A 173 10.82 17.56 -13.18
CA ARG A 173 10.20 18.82 -12.78
C ARG A 173 9.53 19.51 -13.97
N GLY A 174 8.26 19.90 -13.79
CA GLY A 174 7.44 20.53 -14.84
C GLY A 174 6.62 19.55 -15.67
N SER A 175 6.82 18.24 -15.58
CA SER A 175 5.95 17.26 -16.22
C SER A 175 4.63 17.09 -15.47
N ALA A 176 3.59 16.61 -16.16
CA ALA A 176 2.30 16.30 -15.54
C ALA A 176 2.40 15.19 -14.47
N GLY A 177 3.24 14.16 -14.71
CA GLY A 177 3.49 13.10 -13.73
C GLY A 177 4.11 13.65 -12.44
N TYR A 178 5.14 14.48 -12.57
CA TYR A 178 5.74 15.19 -11.44
C TYR A 178 4.70 16.02 -10.66
N ALA A 179 3.89 16.81 -11.38
CA ALA A 179 2.87 17.64 -10.75
C ALA A 179 1.85 16.80 -9.94
N ASN A 180 1.45 15.64 -10.47
CA ASN A 180 0.56 14.73 -9.77
C ASN A 180 1.18 14.18 -8.48
N VAL A 181 2.46 13.77 -8.52
CA VAL A 181 3.19 13.30 -7.32
C VAL A 181 3.26 14.40 -6.27
N MET A 182 3.70 15.60 -6.66
CA MET A 182 3.82 16.72 -5.72
C MET A 182 2.47 17.14 -5.14
N LEU A 183 1.43 17.16 -5.96
CA LEU A 183 0.07 17.46 -5.49
C LEU A 183 -0.40 16.44 -4.46
N SER A 184 -0.29 15.14 -4.76
CA SER A 184 -0.70 14.07 -3.85
C SER A 184 0.07 14.15 -2.53
N ASN A 185 1.40 14.25 -2.59
CA ASN A 185 2.26 14.38 -1.42
C ASN A 185 1.87 15.60 -0.57
N SER A 186 1.68 16.76 -1.20
CA SER A 186 1.32 18.00 -0.48
C SER A 186 -0.04 17.91 0.22
N MET A 187 -1.03 17.28 -0.41
CA MET A 187 -2.37 17.09 0.16
C MET A 187 -2.32 16.17 1.38
N ILE A 188 -1.59 15.07 1.29
CA ILE A 188 -1.44 14.11 2.39
C ILE A 188 -0.64 14.74 3.53
N LYS A 189 0.49 15.37 3.24
CA LYS A 189 1.31 16.11 4.24
C LYS A 189 0.48 17.17 4.96
N LYS A 190 -0.31 17.95 4.23
CA LYS A 190 -1.19 18.97 4.83
C LYS A 190 -2.25 18.37 5.75
N LYS A 191 -2.76 17.18 5.43
CA LYS A 191 -3.77 16.47 6.23
C LYS A 191 -3.16 15.83 7.47
N TYR A 192 -1.96 15.26 7.37
CA TYR A 192 -1.29 14.50 8.42
C TYR A 192 0.18 14.91 8.57
N PRO A 193 0.47 16.17 8.92
CA PRO A 193 1.86 16.65 9.03
C PRO A 193 2.66 15.87 10.08
N GLU A 194 2.02 15.43 11.16
CA GLU A 194 2.64 14.67 12.25
C GLU A 194 3.01 13.23 11.87
N LEU A 195 2.30 12.64 10.86
CA LEU A 195 2.52 11.28 10.39
C LEU A 195 3.40 11.24 9.13
N TRP A 196 3.67 12.39 8.53
CA TRP A 196 4.49 12.49 7.34
C TRP A 196 5.96 12.19 7.65
N CYS A 197 6.60 11.36 6.83
CA CYS A 197 8.00 11.00 6.99
C CYS A 197 8.91 12.17 6.56
N GLU A 198 9.12 13.08 7.49
CA GLU A 198 9.92 14.31 7.33
C GLU A 198 10.78 14.53 8.57
N ILE A 199 12.00 15.02 8.39
CA ILE A 199 12.96 15.39 9.43
C ILE A 199 13.50 16.79 9.09
N ASP A 200 13.33 17.73 9.99
CA ASP A 200 13.83 19.11 9.85
C ASP A 200 13.44 19.79 8.52
N GLY A 201 12.22 19.54 8.06
CA GLY A 201 11.67 20.12 6.84
C GLY A 201 12.02 19.37 5.55
N VAL A 202 12.86 18.34 5.62
CA VAL A 202 13.24 17.47 4.49
C VAL A 202 12.42 16.18 4.57
N ASP A 203 11.64 15.86 3.57
CA ASP A 203 10.92 14.59 3.53
C ASP A 203 11.76 13.45 2.92
N MET A 204 11.29 12.21 3.06
CA MET A 204 12.02 11.03 2.59
C MET A 204 12.32 11.10 1.07
N ARG A 205 11.40 11.64 0.25
CA ARG A 205 11.64 11.80 -1.18
C ARG A 205 12.76 12.80 -1.46
N GLU A 206 12.72 13.95 -0.81
CA GLU A 206 13.74 14.99 -0.94
C GLU A 206 15.10 14.47 -0.44
N ASN A 207 15.12 13.78 0.70
CA ASN A 207 16.32 13.11 1.19
C ASN A 207 16.88 12.13 0.15
N PHE A 208 16.02 11.33 -0.49
CA PHE A 208 16.45 10.39 -1.51
C PHE A 208 17.06 11.08 -2.72
N VAL A 209 16.46 12.19 -3.20
CA VAL A 209 17.01 13.00 -4.29
C VAL A 209 18.37 13.61 -3.92
N ASN A 210 18.51 14.07 -2.69
CA ASN A 210 19.76 14.70 -2.20
C ASN A 210 20.92 13.71 -2.01
N ASN A 211 20.65 12.40 -1.98
CA ASN A 211 21.68 11.36 -1.88
C ASN A 211 22.25 10.92 -3.24
N TYR A 212 22.22 11.80 -4.25
CA TYR A 212 22.80 11.54 -5.56
C TYR A 212 24.35 11.43 -5.51
N ASN A 213 24.92 10.67 -6.45
CA ASN A 213 26.37 10.59 -6.62
C ASN A 213 26.87 11.71 -7.54
N PRO A 214 27.60 12.72 -7.04
CA PRO A 214 28.08 13.85 -7.87
C PRO A 214 29.17 13.43 -8.89
N ALA A 215 29.75 12.24 -8.77
CA ALA A 215 30.69 11.70 -9.74
C ALA A 215 29.99 11.00 -10.93
N TYR A 216 28.69 10.80 -10.86
CA TYR A 216 27.89 10.20 -11.93
C TYR A 216 27.04 11.24 -12.64
N SER A 217 27.32 11.50 -13.91
CA SER A 217 26.68 12.57 -14.67
C SER A 217 25.16 12.42 -14.79
N GLN A 218 24.66 11.18 -14.83
CA GLN A 218 23.21 10.94 -14.86
C GLN A 218 22.56 11.36 -13.54
N ASP A 219 23.17 11.04 -12.40
CA ASP A 219 22.64 11.47 -11.10
C ASP A 219 22.64 12.98 -10.93
N VAL A 220 23.69 13.67 -11.45
CA VAL A 220 23.74 15.14 -11.48
C VAL A 220 22.61 15.70 -12.34
N SER A 221 22.32 15.09 -13.48
CA SER A 221 21.18 15.45 -14.34
C SER A 221 19.86 15.19 -13.64
N ASP A 222 19.70 14.02 -12.99
CA ASP A 222 18.50 13.66 -12.25
C ASP A 222 18.22 14.67 -11.13
N PHE A 223 19.24 14.98 -10.33
CA PHE A 223 19.15 15.99 -9.27
C PHE A 223 18.70 17.36 -9.80
N GLY A 224 19.28 17.83 -10.90
CA GLY A 224 18.90 19.09 -11.54
C GLY A 224 17.44 19.14 -12.01
N ASN A 225 16.87 17.97 -12.35
CA ASN A 225 15.50 17.80 -12.79
C ASN A 225 14.54 17.34 -11.67
N ASP A 226 15.02 17.28 -10.43
CA ASP A 226 14.28 16.79 -9.26
C ASP A 226 13.72 15.37 -9.47
N ILE A 227 14.55 14.51 -10.01
CA ILE A 227 14.31 13.07 -10.22
C ILE A 227 15.11 12.29 -9.18
N PRO A 228 14.56 11.25 -8.56
CA PRO A 228 15.35 10.30 -7.76
C PRO A 228 16.55 9.75 -8.53
N PRO A 229 17.76 9.70 -7.92
CA PRO A 229 19.00 9.34 -8.61
C PRO A 229 18.97 7.96 -9.27
N THR A 230 19.47 7.88 -10.49
CA THR A 230 19.56 6.62 -11.24
C THR A 230 20.39 5.56 -10.51
N SER A 231 21.48 5.96 -9.84
CA SER A 231 22.34 5.05 -9.09
C SER A 231 21.68 4.44 -7.85
N LEU A 232 20.57 5.00 -7.36
CA LEU A 232 19.82 4.50 -6.21
C LEU A 232 18.55 3.72 -6.60
N LYS A 233 18.25 3.61 -7.91
CA LYS A 233 17.05 2.95 -8.41
C LYS A 233 17.39 1.59 -9.04
N TYR A 234 16.44 0.65 -8.90
CA TYR A 234 16.46 -0.64 -9.60
C TYR A 234 15.96 -0.50 -11.04
N ASP A 235 14.97 0.35 -11.26
CA ASP A 235 14.36 0.66 -12.55
C ASP A 235 14.09 2.18 -12.64
N GLY A 236 13.17 2.60 -13.47
CA GLY A 236 12.81 4.01 -13.59
C GLY A 236 12.16 4.64 -12.35
N LEU A 237 11.81 3.86 -11.32
CA LEU A 237 11.01 4.32 -10.17
C LEU A 237 11.47 3.74 -8.82
N HIS A 238 11.62 2.41 -8.73
CA HIS A 238 11.78 1.72 -7.46
C HIS A 238 13.22 1.83 -6.91
N PRO A 239 13.40 2.04 -5.60
CA PRO A 239 14.72 1.96 -4.97
C PRO A 239 15.37 0.59 -5.19
N SER A 240 16.68 0.57 -5.43
CA SER A 240 17.45 -0.66 -5.53
C SER A 240 17.52 -1.37 -4.17
N GLN A 241 17.46 -2.69 -4.19
CA GLN A 241 17.56 -3.52 -2.97
C GLN A 241 19.00 -3.72 -2.51
N SER A 242 19.96 -3.63 -3.43
CA SER A 242 21.39 -3.65 -3.17
C SER A 242 22.08 -2.75 -4.19
N LYS A 243 23.39 -2.50 -4.01
CA LYS A 243 24.17 -1.76 -5.01
C LYS A 243 24.17 -2.45 -6.37
N GLU A 244 24.29 -3.79 -6.36
CA GLU A 244 24.37 -4.63 -7.55
C GLU A 244 23.06 -4.63 -8.34
N THR A 245 21.95 -4.36 -7.68
CA THR A 245 20.62 -4.26 -8.32
C THR A 245 20.27 -2.85 -8.78
N SER A 246 21.16 -1.88 -8.60
CA SER A 246 20.99 -0.54 -9.11
C SER A 246 21.03 -0.51 -10.65
N ASN A 247 20.39 0.49 -11.26
CA ASN A 247 20.53 0.80 -12.69
C ASN A 247 21.95 1.24 -13.10
N ALA A 248 22.78 1.63 -12.13
CA ALA A 248 24.17 2.01 -12.34
C ALA A 248 25.02 1.50 -11.17
N PRO A 249 25.25 0.16 -11.09
CA PRO A 249 25.89 -0.46 -9.93
C PRO A 249 27.29 0.09 -9.63
N GLU A 250 28.04 0.42 -10.66
CA GLU A 250 29.39 0.99 -10.57
C GLU A 250 29.43 2.40 -9.95
N TYR A 251 28.32 3.09 -9.96
CA TYR A 251 28.17 4.43 -9.38
C TYR A 251 27.34 4.45 -8.09
N ALA A 252 26.69 3.34 -7.75
CA ALA A 252 25.90 3.24 -6.54
C ALA A 252 26.80 3.27 -5.28
N LEU A 253 26.68 4.32 -4.48
CA LEU A 253 27.41 4.44 -3.21
C LEU A 253 26.79 3.51 -2.15
N GLN A 254 25.47 3.31 -2.22
CA GLN A 254 24.68 2.43 -1.36
C GLN A 254 23.42 1.98 -2.08
N ALA A 255 22.66 1.05 -1.49
CA ALA A 255 21.36 0.67 -2.03
C ALA A 255 20.33 1.77 -1.78
N GLY A 256 19.41 1.99 -2.72
CA GLY A 256 18.33 2.95 -2.52
C GLY A 256 17.41 2.58 -1.36
N ALA A 257 17.19 1.28 -1.13
CA ALA A 257 16.43 0.80 0.02
C ALA A 257 17.08 1.17 1.36
N ASP A 258 18.42 1.17 1.44
CA ASP A 258 19.16 1.54 2.66
C ASP A 258 19.02 3.03 2.97
N VAL A 259 19.06 3.90 1.93
CA VAL A 259 18.80 5.35 2.10
C VAL A 259 17.44 5.60 2.73
N ASN A 260 16.42 4.92 2.24
CA ASN A 260 15.06 5.06 2.79
C ASN A 260 14.93 4.47 4.19
N ALA A 261 15.51 3.28 4.42
CA ALA A 261 15.45 2.61 5.70
C ALA A 261 16.11 3.42 6.81
N GLU A 262 17.28 4.00 6.53
CA GLU A 262 17.99 4.87 7.48
C GLU A 262 17.16 6.10 7.83
N PHE A 263 16.59 6.78 6.84
CA PHE A 263 15.76 7.97 7.06
C PHE A 263 14.50 7.66 7.87
N ILE A 264 13.83 6.54 7.57
CA ILE A 264 12.66 6.07 8.32
C ILE A 264 13.03 5.73 9.76
N TYR A 265 14.18 5.08 9.96
CA TYR A 265 14.67 4.74 11.29
C TYR A 265 14.96 5.98 12.15
N GLN A 266 15.63 6.98 11.57
CA GLN A 266 15.86 8.26 12.23
C GLN A 266 14.54 8.94 12.61
N LYS A 267 13.53 8.89 11.72
CA LYS A 267 12.20 9.40 12.05
C LYS A 267 11.57 8.66 13.23
N PHE A 268 11.73 7.34 13.31
CA PHE A 268 11.23 6.57 14.47
C PHE A 268 11.93 6.94 15.77
N GLN A 269 13.24 7.20 15.74
CA GLN A 269 13.98 7.68 16.89
C GLN A 269 13.45 9.04 17.38
N LEU A 270 13.22 9.99 16.46
CA LEU A 270 12.65 11.30 16.79
C LEU A 270 11.23 11.21 17.38
N LEU A 271 10.46 10.21 17.00
CA LEU A 271 9.13 9.95 17.54
C LEU A 271 9.16 9.14 18.85
N GLY A 272 10.33 8.69 19.31
CA GLY A 272 10.48 7.84 20.48
C GLY A 272 9.83 6.46 20.32
N TRP A 273 9.81 5.94 19.10
CA TRP A 273 9.18 4.64 18.78
C TRP A 273 10.19 3.48 18.85
N VAL A 274 11.46 3.78 18.74
CA VAL A 274 12.60 2.85 18.80
C VAL A 274 13.72 3.45 19.65
#